data_3e45f22787a4fb893ddbc2efe48e50b0
#
_entry.id   3e45f22787a4fb893ddbc2efe48e50b0
#
_cell.length_a   1.000
_cell.length_b   1.000
_cell.length_c   1.000
_cell.angle_alpha   90.00
_cell.angle_beta   90.00
_cell.angle_gamma   90.00
#
_symmetry.space_group_name_H-M   'P 1'
#
loop_
_entity.id
_entity.type
_entity.pdbx_description
1 polymer ?
#
loop_
_entity_poly.entity_id
_entity_poly.type
_entity_poly.pdbx_seq_one_letter_code
_entity_poly.pdbx_strand_id
1 'polypeptide(L)'
;MSGAKCTMSSTTKKQLAAATTALLGVLAFQSSAPAEQKFQKLTGAQIQAKFPGMELTDEAHWGEVFEQNGTLTITSMGHKSAGKWRIQKDQLCLDTGNEPGGGCYEVWLSGKNVELRNQTSSVPLEVVLQKPNQGR
;
A
#
# COMPACT_ATOMS: atom_id res chain seq x y z
N MET A 1 -22.08 -48.48 -45.78
CA MET A 1 -21.84 -49.91 -45.81
C MET A 1 -21.08 -50.32 -44.57
N SER A 2 -21.74 -51.01 -43.73
CA SER A 2 -21.38 -52.21 -43.00
C SER A 2 -20.17 -52.04 -42.06
N GLY A 3 -20.26 -52.33 -40.83
CA GLY A 3 -21.11 -53.03 -39.91
C GLY A 3 -20.31 -53.32 -38.69
N ALA A 4 -20.91 -53.06 -37.56
CA ALA A 4 -21.28 -54.01 -36.54
C ALA A 4 -20.11 -54.88 -36.01
N LYS A 5 -19.82 -54.84 -34.72
CA LYS A 5 -20.50 -55.71 -33.75
C LYS A 5 -19.91 -55.48 -32.34
N CYS A 6 -20.84 -55.36 -31.44
CA CYS A 6 -20.74 -55.71 -30.03
C CYS A 6 -20.09 -57.06 -29.78
N THR A 7 -19.35 -57.19 -28.69
CA THR A 7 -19.47 -58.38 -27.86
C THR A 7 -19.24 -58.09 -26.41
N MET A 8 -20.26 -58.39 -25.64
CA MET A 8 -20.25 -58.51 -24.17
C MET A 8 -19.46 -59.75 -23.80
N SER A 9 -18.88 -59.77 -22.63
CA SER A 9 -18.90 -60.90 -21.69
C SER A 9 -17.99 -60.55 -20.54
N SER A 10 -18.44 -60.44 -19.40
CA SER A 10 -19.01 -61.36 -18.41
C SER A 10 -18.05 -61.48 -17.21
N THR A 11 -18.52 -60.92 -16.10
CA THR A 11 -18.58 -61.53 -14.77
C THR A 11 -17.34 -62.24 -14.21
N THR A 12 -16.81 -61.73 -13.07
CA THR A 12 -16.62 -62.54 -11.86
C THR A 12 -16.33 -61.68 -10.67
N LYS A 13 -17.23 -61.53 -9.81
CA LYS A 13 -17.35 -61.80 -8.36
C LYS A 13 -16.10 -61.74 -7.50
N LYS A 14 -16.30 -60.95 -6.41
CA LYS A 14 -15.77 -61.11 -5.04
C LYS A 14 -14.33 -60.68 -4.77
N GLN A 15 -14.17 -59.60 -4.02
CA GLN A 15 -13.87 -59.75 -2.58
C GLN A 15 -13.99 -58.41 -1.84
N LEU A 16 -14.67 -58.48 -0.73
CA LEU A 16 -14.65 -57.49 0.33
C LEU A 16 -13.25 -57.43 0.95
N ALA A 17 -12.68 -56.22 1.04
CA ALA A 17 -11.73 -55.92 2.06
C ALA A 17 -11.98 -54.48 2.46
N ALA A 18 -12.57 -54.31 3.63
CA ALA A 18 -12.69 -53.06 4.33
C ALA A 18 -11.31 -52.66 4.81
N ALA A 19 -10.75 -51.59 4.23
CA ALA A 19 -9.62 -50.91 4.78
C ALA A 19 -10.07 -49.49 5.08
N THR A 20 -10.46 -49.25 6.32
CA THR A 20 -10.65 -47.94 6.93
C THR A 20 -9.29 -47.25 7.06
N THR A 21 -8.92 -46.49 6.06
CA THR A 21 -7.79 -45.60 6.16
C THR A 21 -8.32 -44.26 6.69
N ALA A 22 -8.11 -44.02 8.00
CA ALA A 22 -8.31 -42.74 8.62
C ALA A 22 -7.33 -41.73 8.01
N LEU A 23 -7.83 -40.88 7.12
CA LEU A 23 -7.08 -39.69 6.66
C LEU A 23 -7.05 -38.70 7.80
N LEU A 24 -5.94 -38.69 8.55
CA LEU A 24 -5.57 -37.58 9.41
C LEU A 24 -5.26 -36.39 8.51
N GLY A 25 -6.24 -35.51 8.33
CA GLY A 25 -6.05 -34.22 7.69
C GLY A 25 -5.12 -33.36 8.55
N VAL A 26 -3.87 -33.27 8.16
CA VAL A 26 -2.95 -32.28 8.67
C VAL A 26 -3.39 -30.94 8.11
N LEU A 27 -4.15 -30.16 8.90
CA LEU A 27 -4.37 -28.75 8.65
C LEU A 27 -3.03 -28.03 8.74
N ALA A 28 -2.36 -27.88 7.63
CA ALA A 28 -1.22 -27.00 7.51
C ALA A 28 -1.72 -25.57 7.71
N PHE A 29 -1.54 -25.02 8.91
CA PHE A 29 -1.64 -23.58 9.15
C PHE A 29 -0.52 -22.94 8.35
N GLN A 30 -0.87 -22.43 7.17
CA GLN A 30 0.00 -21.55 6.41
C GLN A 30 0.02 -20.21 7.15
N SER A 31 1.03 -20.04 8.00
CA SER A 31 1.37 -18.75 8.55
C SER A 31 1.82 -17.87 7.37
N SER A 32 0.92 -17.03 6.89
CA SER A 32 1.29 -15.97 5.96
C SER A 32 2.22 -15.03 6.74
N ALA A 33 3.51 -15.12 6.50
CA ALA A 33 4.45 -14.11 6.97
C ALA A 33 3.98 -12.75 6.43
N PRO A 34 3.96 -11.68 7.25
CA PRO A 34 3.61 -10.36 6.77
C PRO A 34 4.59 -10.03 5.63
N ALA A 35 4.05 -9.70 4.45
CA ALA A 35 4.86 -9.27 3.33
C ALA A 35 5.63 -8.02 3.77
N GLU A 36 6.95 -8.10 3.74
CA GLU A 36 7.84 -6.99 4.06
C GLU A 36 7.50 -5.83 3.12
N GLN A 37 7.04 -4.71 3.68
CA GLN A 37 6.64 -3.54 2.89
C GLN A 37 7.89 -2.95 2.24
N LYS A 38 8.04 -3.20 0.95
CA LYS A 38 9.17 -2.68 0.18
C LYS A 38 8.91 -1.25 -0.25
N PHE A 39 9.53 -0.30 0.42
CA PHE A 39 9.50 1.11 0.05
C PHE A 39 10.36 1.38 -1.19
N GLN A 40 9.85 2.19 -2.10
CA GLN A 40 10.56 2.64 -3.31
C GLN A 40 10.69 4.16 -3.28
N LYS A 41 11.90 4.65 -3.53
CA LYS A 41 12.16 6.09 -3.67
C LYS A 41 11.48 6.61 -4.92
N LEU A 42 10.73 7.69 -4.79
CA LEU A 42 10.10 8.39 -5.90
C LEU A 42 11.04 9.41 -6.54
N THR A 43 10.96 9.52 -7.86
CA THR A 43 11.52 10.65 -8.60
C THR A 43 10.63 11.89 -8.48
N GLY A 44 11.17 13.06 -8.80
CA GLY A 44 10.39 14.30 -8.83
C GLY A 44 9.17 14.22 -9.75
N ALA A 45 9.30 13.57 -10.91
CA ALA A 45 8.19 13.37 -11.83
C ALA A 45 7.09 12.47 -11.24
N GLN A 46 7.46 11.44 -10.48
CA GLN A 46 6.51 10.57 -9.79
C GLN A 46 5.81 11.28 -8.64
N ILE A 47 6.51 12.12 -7.89
CA ILE A 47 5.93 12.96 -6.85
C ILE A 47 4.92 13.92 -7.49
N GLN A 48 5.31 14.62 -8.56
CA GLN A 48 4.43 15.55 -9.29
C GLN A 48 3.17 14.88 -9.85
N ALA A 49 3.25 13.60 -10.20
CA ALA A 49 2.10 12.86 -10.71
C ALA A 49 1.15 12.36 -9.61
N LYS A 50 1.66 12.12 -8.40
CA LYS A 50 0.92 11.43 -7.33
C LYS A 50 0.38 12.35 -6.24
N PHE A 51 1.06 13.44 -5.93
CA PHE A 51 0.75 14.29 -4.76
C PHE A 51 -0.34 15.34 -4.99
N PRO A 52 -0.44 16.00 -6.17
CA PRO A 52 -1.48 17.01 -6.37
C PRO A 52 -2.88 16.48 -6.13
N GLY A 53 -3.64 17.16 -5.28
CA GLY A 53 -4.98 16.77 -4.87
C GLY A 53 -5.03 15.66 -3.82
N MET A 54 -3.89 15.25 -3.27
CA MET A 54 -3.81 14.25 -2.20
C MET A 54 -3.47 14.91 -0.86
N GLU A 55 -3.72 14.18 0.20
CA GLU A 55 -3.40 14.53 1.59
C GLU A 55 -2.32 13.61 2.12
N LEU A 56 -1.30 14.19 2.73
CA LEU A 56 -0.30 13.50 3.53
C LEU A 56 -0.67 13.69 5.01
N THR A 57 -0.76 12.61 5.79
CA THR A 57 -1.30 12.68 7.15
C THR A 57 -0.77 11.58 8.06
N ASP A 58 -0.76 11.85 9.37
CA ASP A 58 -0.60 10.83 10.42
C ASP A 58 -1.92 10.15 10.80
N GLU A 59 -3.01 10.47 10.07
CA GLU A 59 -4.39 10.00 10.28
C GLU A 59 -5.04 10.44 11.60
N ALA A 60 -4.32 11.12 12.50
CA ALA A 60 -4.81 11.47 13.83
C ALA A 60 -4.79 12.98 14.12
N HIS A 61 -3.66 13.62 13.94
CA HIS A 61 -3.41 14.95 14.48
C HIS A 61 -3.23 16.02 13.42
N TRP A 62 -2.68 15.66 12.27
CA TRP A 62 -2.39 16.61 11.21
C TRP A 62 -2.59 16.02 9.81
N GLY A 63 -2.72 16.91 8.85
CA GLY A 63 -2.81 16.58 7.43
C GLY A 63 -2.38 17.77 6.58
N GLU A 64 -1.76 17.47 5.45
CA GLU A 64 -1.27 18.45 4.47
C GLU A 64 -1.85 18.10 3.10
N VAL A 65 -2.72 18.95 2.58
CA VAL A 65 -3.32 18.79 1.25
C VAL A 65 -2.46 19.54 0.23
N PHE A 66 -2.02 18.82 -0.79
CA PHE A 66 -1.19 19.34 -1.88
C PHE A 66 -2.08 19.89 -2.99
N GLU A 67 -2.27 21.18 -3.04
CA GLU A 67 -3.03 21.82 -4.11
C GLU A 67 -2.22 21.84 -5.41
N GLN A 68 -2.91 21.75 -6.55
CA GLN A 68 -2.26 21.72 -7.87
C GLN A 68 -1.45 22.98 -8.19
N ASN A 69 -1.81 24.12 -7.57
CA ASN A 69 -1.16 25.41 -7.75
C ASN A 69 0.11 25.60 -6.90
N GLY A 70 0.56 24.57 -6.16
CA GLY A 70 1.71 24.65 -5.27
C GLY A 70 1.40 25.16 -3.86
N THR A 71 0.14 25.42 -3.55
CA THR A 71 -0.30 25.72 -2.18
C THR A 71 -0.38 24.44 -1.36
N LEU A 72 -0.03 24.52 -0.10
CA LEU A 72 -0.17 23.48 0.89
C LEU A 72 -1.22 23.92 1.91
N THR A 73 -2.31 23.20 2.02
CA THR A 73 -3.30 23.41 3.08
C THR A 73 -2.97 22.51 4.25
N ILE A 74 -2.57 23.11 5.37
CA ILE A 74 -2.13 22.38 6.56
C ILE A 74 -3.25 22.41 7.59
N THR A 75 -3.59 21.24 8.13
CA THR A 75 -4.50 21.11 9.26
C THR A 75 -3.73 20.45 10.41
N SER A 76 -3.62 21.12 11.53
CA SER A 76 -2.91 20.62 12.71
C SER A 76 -3.76 20.88 13.96
N MET A 77 -4.10 19.83 14.70
CA MET A 77 -4.89 19.94 15.93
C MET A 77 -6.19 20.77 15.76
N GLY A 78 -6.83 20.66 14.58
CA GLY A 78 -8.04 21.42 14.26
C GLY A 78 -7.82 22.85 13.75
N HIS A 79 -6.59 23.34 13.73
CA HIS A 79 -6.22 24.64 13.16
C HIS A 79 -5.81 24.48 11.70
N LYS A 80 -6.22 25.43 10.87
CA LYS A 80 -5.84 25.48 9.45
C LYS A 80 -4.86 26.60 9.20
N SER A 81 -3.82 26.28 8.46
CA SER A 81 -2.83 27.23 7.96
C SER A 81 -2.48 26.93 6.51
N ALA A 82 -1.79 27.84 5.85
CA ALA A 82 -1.38 27.67 4.46
C ALA A 82 0.15 27.69 4.37
N GLY A 83 0.65 26.81 3.51
CA GLY A 83 2.05 26.76 3.15
C GLY A 83 2.22 26.66 1.63
N LYS A 84 3.40 26.24 1.22
CA LYS A 84 3.74 26.01 -0.17
C LYS A 84 4.50 24.69 -0.30
N TRP A 85 4.38 24.07 -1.44
CA TRP A 85 5.17 22.90 -1.78
C TRP A 85 5.76 23.03 -3.18
N ARG A 86 6.88 22.42 -3.38
CA ARG A 86 7.56 22.34 -4.67
C ARG A 86 8.44 21.10 -4.73
N ILE A 87 8.82 20.72 -5.93
CA ILE A 87 9.78 19.65 -6.17
C ILE A 87 11.11 20.25 -6.58
N GLN A 88 12.17 19.78 -5.96
CA GLN A 88 13.53 20.18 -6.26
C GLN A 88 14.46 18.98 -6.18
N LYS A 89 15.14 18.64 -7.28
CA LYS A 89 16.12 17.53 -7.33
C LYS A 89 15.58 16.20 -6.75
N ASP A 90 14.42 15.78 -7.24
CA ASP A 90 13.74 14.57 -6.75
C ASP A 90 13.39 14.59 -5.25
N GLN A 91 13.27 15.76 -4.66
CA GLN A 91 12.81 15.95 -3.30
C GLN A 91 11.52 16.74 -3.27
N LEU A 92 10.66 16.40 -2.33
CA LEU A 92 9.50 17.19 -1.94
C LEU A 92 9.95 18.25 -0.94
N CYS A 93 9.83 19.52 -1.31
CA CYS A 93 10.17 20.64 -0.44
C CYS A 93 8.90 21.32 0.07
N LEU A 94 8.78 21.42 1.37
CA LEU A 94 7.65 22.00 2.10
C LEU A 94 8.07 23.31 2.77
N ASP A 95 7.29 24.34 2.56
CA ASP A 95 7.37 25.61 3.30
C ASP A 95 6.09 25.73 4.12
N THR A 96 6.20 25.40 5.37
CA THR A 96 5.07 25.35 6.33
C THR A 96 4.98 26.62 7.19
N GLY A 97 5.81 27.62 6.91
CA GLY A 97 5.87 28.85 7.71
C GLY A 97 6.34 28.55 9.14
N ASN A 98 5.47 28.82 10.11
CA ASN A 98 5.77 28.56 11.52
C ASN A 98 5.35 27.16 12.01
N GLU A 99 4.68 26.37 11.16
CA GLU A 99 4.30 25.03 11.51
C GLU A 99 5.50 24.06 11.40
N PRO A 100 5.53 23.01 12.22
CA PRO A 100 6.53 21.94 12.07
C PRO A 100 6.45 21.24 10.72
N GLY A 101 7.53 20.61 10.29
CA GLY A 101 7.55 19.77 9.10
C GLY A 101 8.07 20.42 7.83
N GLY A 102 8.48 21.69 7.87
CA GLY A 102 9.12 22.36 6.74
C GLY A 102 10.48 21.74 6.39
N GLY A 103 10.86 21.81 5.11
CA GLY A 103 12.13 21.29 4.61
C GLY A 103 11.99 20.48 3.33
N CYS A 104 13.11 19.93 2.86
CA CYS A 104 13.14 19.07 1.67
C CYS A 104 13.37 17.60 2.06
N TYR A 105 12.57 16.74 1.50
CA TYR A 105 12.52 15.32 1.84
C TYR A 105 12.62 14.44 0.61
N GLU A 106 13.37 13.37 0.71
CA GLU A 106 13.21 12.23 -0.17
C GLU A 106 11.90 11.51 0.18
N VAL A 107 11.14 11.14 -0.84
CA VAL A 107 9.86 10.45 -0.68
C VAL A 107 10.02 8.98 -1.01
N TRP A 108 9.71 8.13 -0.08
CA TRP A 108 9.69 6.69 -0.25
C TRP A 108 8.26 6.17 -0.06
N LEU A 109 7.76 5.39 -1.02
CA LEU A 109 6.37 4.95 -1.09
C LEU A 109 6.27 3.43 -1.11
N SER A 110 5.34 2.90 -0.31
CA SER A 110 4.87 1.51 -0.35
C SER A 110 3.34 1.48 -0.20
N GLY A 111 2.63 1.22 -1.31
CA GLY A 111 1.17 1.36 -1.33
C GLY A 111 0.73 2.79 -1.01
N LYS A 112 0.02 2.99 0.09
CA LYS A 112 -0.35 4.32 0.62
C LYS A 112 0.64 4.85 1.67
N ASN A 113 1.51 4.00 2.19
CA ASN A 113 2.45 4.38 3.23
C ASN A 113 3.63 5.14 2.62
N VAL A 114 3.96 6.26 3.23
CA VAL A 114 5.03 7.15 2.80
C VAL A 114 6.03 7.32 3.94
N GLU A 115 7.30 7.25 3.61
CA GLU A 115 8.38 7.69 4.47
C GLU A 115 9.02 8.95 3.87
N LEU A 116 9.03 10.01 4.64
CA LEU A 116 9.77 11.23 4.33
C LEU A 116 11.14 11.16 5.02
N ARG A 117 12.18 11.17 4.23
CA ARG A 117 13.57 11.11 4.73
C ARG A 117 14.32 12.39 4.40
N ASN A 118 14.96 12.97 5.39
CA ASN A 118 15.85 14.10 5.20
C ASN A 118 17.25 13.80 5.74
N GLN A 119 18.21 14.65 5.42
CA GLN A 119 19.60 14.45 5.82
C GLN A 119 19.86 14.81 7.29
N THR A 120 18.92 15.48 7.95
CA THR A 120 19.08 15.99 9.32
C THR A 120 18.50 15.05 10.37
N SER A 121 17.66 14.10 9.97
CA SER A 121 17.07 13.11 10.87
C SER A 121 17.44 11.68 10.43
N SER A 122 17.89 10.88 11.38
CA SER A 122 18.13 9.46 11.16
C SER A 122 16.84 8.62 11.16
N VAL A 123 15.73 9.20 11.62
CA VAL A 123 14.44 8.54 11.69
C VAL A 123 13.53 9.10 10.60
N PRO A 124 13.00 8.27 9.71
CA PRO A 124 12.01 8.70 8.73
C PRO A 124 10.72 9.17 9.40
N LEU A 125 10.05 10.13 8.80
CA LEU A 125 8.68 10.47 9.15
C LEU A 125 7.74 9.54 8.39
N GLU A 126 7.05 8.67 9.12
CA GLU A 126 6.08 7.73 8.57
C GLU A 126 4.69 8.35 8.53
N VAL A 127 4.08 8.35 7.35
CA VAL A 127 2.80 9.00 7.07
C VAL A 127 2.03 8.25 5.98
N VAL A 128 0.80 8.66 5.75
CA VAL A 128 -0.09 8.05 4.75
C VAL A 128 -0.46 9.08 3.69
N LEU A 129 -0.37 8.69 2.42
CA LEU A 129 -0.86 9.44 1.28
C LEU A 129 -2.26 8.95 0.91
N GLN A 130 -3.26 9.80 1.03
CA GLN A 130 -4.65 9.47 0.79
C GLN A 130 -5.41 10.62 0.11
N LYS A 131 -6.64 10.37 -0.30
CA LYS A 131 -7.53 11.47 -0.71
C LYS A 131 -7.91 12.30 0.51
N PRO A 132 -7.99 13.63 0.38
CA PRO A 132 -8.38 14.49 1.49
C PRO A 132 -9.72 14.05 2.08
N ASN A 133 -9.75 13.95 3.40
CA ASN A 133 -10.96 13.65 4.12
C ASN A 133 -11.84 14.91 4.15
N GLN A 134 -12.96 14.91 3.45
CA GLN A 134 -13.84 16.08 3.30
C GLN A 134 -14.61 16.44 4.58
N GLY A 135 -14.35 15.79 5.70
CA GLY A 135 -15.05 15.94 6.97
C GLY A 135 -14.23 16.51 8.13
N ARG A 136 -13.04 17.06 7.87
CA ARG A 136 -12.22 17.70 8.92
C ARG A 136 -12.25 19.20 8.86
#